data_545e87f3f8c880441eb37448fb119433
#
_entry.id   545e87f3f8c880441eb37448fb119433
#
_cell.length_a   1.000
_cell.length_b   1.000
_cell.length_c   1.000
_cell.angle_alpha   90.00
_cell.angle_beta   90.00
_cell.angle_gamma   90.00
#
_symmetry.space_group_name_H-M   'P 1'
#
loop_
_entity.id
_entity.type
_entity.pdbx_description
1 polymer ?
#
loop_
_entity_poly.entity_id
_entity_poly.type
_entity_poly.pdbx_seq_one_letter_code
_entity_poly.pdbx_strand_id
1 'polypeptide(L)'
;MDEMLFCRNAENGEMTLPLAIGRDENGRPLWLDLAAAPNILLAGCTKQGKSVAMNAMIASLMLLKGQEEVKFIFIDPKRAELAVWAGTAGSRYAGGESEANAELDRLTVELDSRLSGLAGDPRRKYPKIVVFVDEYADLMDYGSKKTAAFKNIVGMSKAGNAVGIHMVISTNRVSGKVITKEIKENFPMRMGFRMLDKRDSIVVLDRTGAERLDGNGDMLLLRGPDVERVQGTFLSTDECMAIKVKEDRL
;
A
#
# COMPACT_ATOMS: atom_id res chain seq x y z
N MET A 1 -2.23 11.82 14.29
CA MET A 1 -2.41 12.25 12.88
C MET A 1 -2.15 13.74 12.68
N ASP A 2 -2.80 14.62 13.46
CA ASP A 2 -2.68 16.08 13.29
C ASP A 2 -1.24 16.60 13.36
N GLU A 3 -0.42 16.13 14.30
CA GLU A 3 0.99 16.52 14.39
C GLU A 3 1.81 16.16 13.16
N MET A 4 1.55 15.01 12.53
CA MET A 4 2.24 14.62 11.28
C MET A 4 1.77 15.47 10.10
N LEU A 5 0.49 15.82 10.03
CA LEU A 5 -0.03 16.71 8.99
C LEU A 5 0.50 18.14 9.13
N PHE A 6 0.72 18.63 10.36
CA PHE A 6 1.33 19.94 10.60
C PHE A 6 2.80 20.01 10.15
N CYS A 7 3.58 18.93 10.27
CA CYS A 7 4.96 18.88 9.78
C CYS A 7 5.07 18.89 8.24
N ARG A 8 3.97 18.77 7.53
CA ARG A 8 3.88 18.71 6.07
C ARG A 8 4.42 19.96 5.36
N ASN A 9 4.23 21.14 5.95
CA ASN A 9 4.44 22.41 5.25
C ASN A 9 5.90 22.80 5.04
N ALA A 10 6.87 22.14 5.68
CA ALA A 10 8.27 22.53 5.62
C ALA A 10 9.12 21.70 4.63
N GLU A 11 8.76 20.41 4.36
CA GLU A 11 9.64 19.50 3.63
C GLU A 11 8.98 18.78 2.43
N ASN A 12 7.64 18.73 2.33
CA ASN A 12 6.93 17.83 1.41
C ASN A 12 6.11 18.52 0.30
N GLY A 13 6.33 19.79 0.04
CA GLY A 13 5.55 20.59 -0.92
C GLY A 13 5.54 20.09 -2.37
N GLU A 14 6.45 19.20 -2.74
CA GLU A 14 6.60 18.68 -4.11
C GLU A 14 6.15 17.22 -4.30
N MET A 15 5.72 16.50 -3.23
CA MET A 15 5.31 15.10 -3.35
C MET A 15 4.00 14.95 -4.14
N THR A 16 4.03 14.06 -5.12
CA THR A 16 2.86 13.76 -5.95
C THR A 16 1.83 12.92 -5.18
N LEU A 17 2.26 11.88 -4.47
CA LEU A 17 1.43 10.97 -3.68
C LEU A 17 2.02 10.81 -2.26
N PRO A 18 1.86 11.82 -1.38
CA PRO A 18 2.48 11.84 -0.05
C PRO A 18 1.84 10.83 0.88
N LEU A 19 2.64 9.91 1.41
CA LEU A 19 2.26 8.93 2.41
C LEU A 19 2.88 9.28 3.77
N ALA A 20 2.05 9.43 4.79
CA ALA A 20 2.50 9.52 6.17
C ALA A 20 2.88 8.12 6.68
N ILE A 21 4.14 7.91 6.99
CA ILE A 21 4.65 6.59 7.40
C ILE A 21 4.81 6.49 8.93
N GLY A 22 5.48 7.44 9.55
CA GLY A 22 5.77 7.38 10.97
C GLY A 22 6.83 8.38 11.39
N ARG A 23 7.64 7.97 12.36
CA ARG A 23 8.78 8.72 12.87
C ARG A 23 10.04 7.86 12.85
N ASP A 24 11.17 8.44 12.50
CA ASP A 24 12.48 7.79 12.59
C ASP A 24 12.91 7.63 14.06
N GLU A 25 14.07 6.98 14.31
CA GLU A 25 14.64 6.79 15.65
C GLU A 25 14.95 8.09 16.38
N ASN A 26 15.04 9.23 15.68
CA ASN A 26 15.25 10.56 16.25
C ASN A 26 13.93 11.30 16.49
N GLY A 27 12.79 10.65 16.25
CA GLY A 27 11.45 11.24 16.38
C GLY A 27 11.04 12.16 15.22
N ARG A 28 11.83 12.25 14.14
CA ARG A 28 11.51 13.08 12.98
C ARG A 28 10.43 12.43 12.12
N PRO A 29 9.43 13.19 11.65
CA PRO A 29 8.40 12.67 10.77
C PRO A 29 8.99 12.11 9.48
N LEU A 30 8.53 10.92 9.08
CA LEU A 30 8.91 10.27 7.84
C LEU A 30 7.73 10.24 6.87
N TRP A 31 7.96 10.79 5.70
CA TRP A 31 7.04 10.79 4.57
C TRP A 31 7.65 10.08 3.38
N LEU A 32 6.81 9.47 2.56
CA LEU A 32 7.21 8.86 1.29
C LEU A 32 6.33 9.37 0.16
N ASP A 33 6.90 9.57 -1.02
CA ASP A 33 6.12 9.78 -2.23
C ASP A 33 5.90 8.45 -2.95
N LEU A 34 4.66 7.96 -2.96
CA LEU A 34 4.32 6.72 -3.66
C LEU A 34 4.53 6.82 -5.18
N ALA A 35 4.53 8.03 -5.75
CA ALA A 35 4.84 8.20 -7.17
C ALA A 35 6.33 7.94 -7.48
N ALA A 36 7.22 8.24 -6.52
CA ALA A 36 8.65 7.95 -6.62
C ALA A 36 9.00 6.50 -6.27
N ALA A 37 8.16 5.85 -5.43
CA ALA A 37 8.30 4.45 -5.05
C ALA A 37 6.96 3.71 -5.28
N PRO A 38 6.69 3.33 -6.53
CA PRO A 38 5.33 3.10 -7.03
C PRO A 38 4.59 1.92 -6.42
N ASN A 39 5.29 1.01 -5.73
CA ASN A 39 4.66 -0.15 -5.10
C ASN A 39 5.31 -0.43 -3.75
N ILE A 40 4.47 -0.67 -2.75
CA ILE A 40 4.88 -0.93 -1.36
C ILE A 40 4.32 -2.27 -0.89
N LEU A 41 5.17 -3.09 -0.28
CA LEU A 41 4.78 -4.33 0.41
C LEU A 41 4.89 -4.14 1.93
N LEU A 42 3.80 -4.41 2.64
CA LEU A 42 3.78 -4.51 4.11
C LEU A 42 3.70 -5.98 4.52
N ALA A 43 4.62 -6.46 5.34
CA ALA A 43 4.60 -7.85 5.80
C ALA A 43 4.98 -7.98 7.28
N GLY A 44 4.45 -8.99 7.95
CA GLY A 44 4.74 -9.27 9.36
C GLY A 44 3.57 -9.97 10.05
N CYS A 45 3.72 -10.35 11.32
CA CYS A 45 2.70 -11.06 12.07
C CYS A 45 1.39 -10.26 12.20
N THR A 46 0.30 -10.97 12.47
CA THR A 46 -1.00 -10.34 12.76
C THR A 46 -0.91 -9.44 13.98
N LYS A 47 -1.68 -8.34 13.97
CA LYS A 47 -1.73 -7.35 15.07
C LYS A 47 -0.41 -6.61 15.36
N GLN A 48 0.49 -6.52 14.40
CA GLN A 48 1.76 -5.79 14.55
C GLN A 48 1.74 -4.37 13.97
N GLY A 49 0.59 -3.88 13.48
CA GLY A 49 0.41 -2.49 13.02
C GLY A 49 0.31 -2.31 11.50
N LYS A 50 0.34 -3.38 10.69
CA LYS A 50 0.23 -3.27 9.21
C LYS A 50 -1.02 -2.50 8.75
N SER A 51 -2.19 -2.90 9.24
CA SER A 51 -3.47 -2.26 8.87
C SER A 51 -3.53 -0.79 9.34
N VAL A 52 -2.99 -0.50 10.52
CA VAL A 52 -2.89 0.88 11.04
C VAL A 52 -2.00 1.73 10.13
N ALA A 53 -0.83 1.21 9.72
CA ALA A 53 0.05 1.91 8.79
C ALA A 53 -0.62 2.12 7.42
N MET A 54 -1.33 1.12 6.90
CA MET A 54 -2.09 1.24 5.66
C MET A 54 -3.18 2.31 5.77
N ASN A 55 -3.93 2.34 6.87
CA ASN A 55 -4.94 3.36 7.15
C ASN A 55 -4.33 4.76 7.25
N ALA A 56 -3.15 4.92 7.85
CA ALA A 56 -2.44 6.20 7.91
C ALA A 56 -2.02 6.68 6.51
N MET A 57 -1.57 5.77 5.63
CA MET A 57 -1.26 6.10 4.24
C MET A 57 -2.51 6.54 3.46
N ILE A 58 -3.63 5.83 3.59
CA ILE A 58 -4.91 6.17 2.96
C ILE A 58 -5.36 7.55 3.44
N ALA A 59 -5.40 7.76 4.75
CA ALA A 59 -5.81 9.03 5.35
C ALA A 59 -4.95 10.20 4.90
N SER A 60 -3.62 10.01 4.81
CA SER A 60 -2.72 11.05 4.35
C SER A 60 -3.01 11.46 2.90
N LEU A 61 -3.26 10.50 2.01
CA LEU A 61 -3.63 10.80 0.63
C LEU A 61 -4.98 11.50 0.55
N MET A 62 -6.00 11.02 1.26
CA MET A 62 -7.33 11.65 1.27
C MET A 62 -7.27 13.10 1.74
N LEU A 63 -6.57 13.37 2.84
CA LEU A 63 -6.46 14.72 3.40
C LEU A 63 -5.61 15.68 2.56
N LEU A 64 -4.77 15.18 1.66
CA LEU A 64 -3.77 15.97 0.95
C LEU A 64 -4.02 16.09 -0.55
N LYS A 65 -4.88 15.24 -1.11
CA LYS A 65 -5.17 15.16 -2.55
C LYS A 65 -6.67 15.16 -2.81
N GLY A 66 -7.08 15.91 -3.81
CA GLY A 66 -8.47 15.94 -4.25
C GLY A 66 -8.89 14.64 -4.97
N GLN A 67 -10.19 14.35 -4.95
CA GLN A 67 -10.78 13.17 -5.61
C GLN A 67 -10.55 13.15 -7.14
N GLU A 68 -10.31 14.33 -7.75
CA GLU A 68 -9.97 14.45 -9.17
C GLU A 68 -8.51 14.06 -9.46
N GLU A 69 -7.63 14.17 -8.45
CA GLU A 69 -6.20 13.83 -8.58
C GLU A 69 -5.94 12.35 -8.32
N VAL A 70 -6.63 11.76 -7.30
CA VAL A 70 -6.39 10.41 -6.82
C VAL A 70 -7.70 9.65 -6.63
N LYS A 71 -7.78 8.47 -7.23
CA LYS A 71 -8.86 7.50 -7.04
C LYS A 71 -8.36 6.33 -6.20
N PHE A 72 -9.17 5.86 -5.28
CA PHE A 72 -8.82 4.79 -4.38
C PHE A 72 -9.53 3.49 -4.74
N ILE A 73 -8.79 2.38 -4.71
CA ILE A 73 -9.34 1.04 -4.85
C ILE A 73 -8.92 0.25 -3.61
N PHE A 74 -9.91 -0.22 -2.87
CA PHE A 74 -9.72 -1.02 -1.66
C PHE A 74 -10.13 -2.46 -1.92
N ILE A 75 -9.17 -3.37 -1.83
CA ILE A 75 -9.37 -4.81 -2.01
C ILE A 75 -9.12 -5.49 -0.66
N ASP A 76 -10.18 -6.04 -0.09
CA ASP A 76 -10.20 -6.62 1.25
C ASP A 76 -10.91 -7.97 1.24
N PRO A 77 -10.20 -9.07 0.91
CA PRO A 77 -10.81 -10.39 0.80
C PRO A 77 -11.51 -10.87 2.07
N LYS A 78 -11.11 -10.37 3.24
CA LYS A 78 -11.68 -10.73 4.54
C LYS A 78 -12.77 -9.78 5.04
N ARG A 79 -12.97 -8.64 4.39
CA ARG A 79 -13.92 -7.60 4.82
C ARG A 79 -13.62 -7.08 6.24
N ALA A 80 -12.36 -6.90 6.58
CA ALA A 80 -11.91 -6.57 7.92
C ALA A 80 -11.31 -5.18 8.03
N GLU A 81 -10.14 -4.99 7.43
CA GLU A 81 -9.28 -3.85 7.75
C GLU A 81 -9.56 -2.61 6.89
N LEU A 82 -9.96 -2.79 5.62
CA LEU A 82 -10.24 -1.69 4.70
C LEU A 82 -11.74 -1.36 4.60
N ALA A 83 -12.60 -2.12 5.28
CA ALA A 83 -14.06 -1.90 5.26
C ALA A 83 -14.46 -0.51 5.77
N VAL A 84 -13.67 0.12 6.64
CA VAL A 84 -13.89 1.48 7.14
C VAL A 84 -13.95 2.51 5.99
N TRP A 85 -13.23 2.26 4.90
CA TRP A 85 -13.17 3.13 3.72
C TRP A 85 -14.23 2.81 2.65
N ALA A 86 -15.04 1.76 2.86
CA ALA A 86 -16.10 1.40 1.92
C ALA A 86 -17.12 2.55 1.77
N GLY A 87 -17.45 2.90 0.52
CA GLY A 87 -18.38 3.99 0.19
C GLY A 87 -17.78 5.39 0.29
N THR A 88 -16.47 5.56 0.45
CA THR A 88 -15.82 6.87 0.31
C THR A 88 -15.99 7.38 -1.11
N ALA A 89 -16.32 8.66 -1.27
CA ALA A 89 -16.47 9.28 -2.58
C ALA A 89 -15.20 9.12 -3.45
N GLY A 90 -15.36 8.84 -4.73
CA GLY A 90 -14.24 8.61 -5.64
C GLY A 90 -13.49 7.29 -5.44
N SER A 91 -13.96 6.39 -4.54
CA SER A 91 -13.35 5.10 -4.29
C SER A 91 -14.20 3.92 -4.78
N ARG A 92 -13.55 2.76 -4.93
CA ARG A 92 -14.20 1.45 -5.06
C ARG A 92 -13.71 0.51 -3.96
N TYR A 93 -14.62 -0.28 -3.42
CA TYR A 93 -14.33 -1.29 -2.41
C TYR A 93 -14.77 -2.67 -2.91
N ALA A 94 -13.87 -3.63 -2.85
CA ALA A 94 -14.10 -5.02 -3.19
C ALA A 94 -13.86 -5.90 -1.95
N GLY A 95 -14.96 -6.30 -1.31
CA GLY A 95 -14.94 -7.12 -0.10
C GLY A 95 -15.27 -8.57 -0.39
N GLY A 96 -14.34 -9.47 -0.10
CA GLY A 96 -14.44 -10.88 -0.40
C GLY A 96 -13.69 -11.27 -1.68
N GLU A 97 -13.37 -12.56 -1.79
CA GLU A 97 -12.49 -13.08 -2.84
C GLU A 97 -13.04 -12.87 -4.26
N SER A 98 -14.33 -13.11 -4.47
CA SER A 98 -14.96 -12.95 -5.80
C SER A 98 -14.94 -11.51 -6.28
N GLU A 99 -15.29 -10.54 -5.40
CA GLU A 99 -15.29 -9.13 -5.74
C GLU A 99 -13.85 -8.62 -5.95
N ALA A 100 -12.90 -9.10 -5.13
CA ALA A 100 -11.47 -8.80 -5.26
C ALA A 100 -10.92 -9.23 -6.62
N ASN A 101 -11.21 -10.45 -7.05
CA ASN A 101 -10.80 -10.97 -8.36
C ASN A 101 -11.42 -10.13 -9.50
N ALA A 102 -12.73 -9.84 -9.44
CA ALA A 102 -13.41 -9.03 -10.43
C ALA A 102 -12.84 -7.59 -10.52
N GLU A 103 -12.46 -7.00 -9.38
CA GLU A 103 -11.85 -5.68 -9.36
C GLU A 103 -10.42 -5.68 -9.92
N LEU A 104 -9.63 -6.71 -9.66
CA LEU A 104 -8.31 -6.88 -10.26
C LEU A 104 -8.39 -7.06 -11.78
N ASP A 105 -9.40 -7.78 -12.29
CA ASP A 105 -9.65 -7.91 -13.72
C ASP A 105 -10.02 -6.57 -14.36
N ARG A 106 -10.89 -5.76 -13.70
CA ARG A 106 -11.22 -4.39 -14.15
C ARG A 106 -10.00 -3.50 -14.20
N LEU A 107 -9.14 -3.55 -13.17
CA LEU A 107 -7.91 -2.77 -13.12
C LEU A 107 -6.94 -3.16 -14.24
N THR A 108 -6.90 -4.44 -14.62
CA THR A 108 -6.10 -4.89 -15.77
C THR A 108 -6.61 -4.30 -17.08
N VAL A 109 -7.93 -4.28 -17.29
CA VAL A 109 -8.54 -3.63 -18.47
C VAL A 109 -8.26 -2.12 -18.49
N GLU A 110 -8.33 -1.46 -17.32
CA GLU A 110 -8.00 -0.03 -17.19
C GLU A 110 -6.51 0.23 -17.50
N LEU A 111 -5.61 -0.64 -16.99
CA LEU A 111 -4.18 -0.58 -17.30
C LEU A 111 -3.92 -0.64 -18.79
N ASP A 112 -4.49 -1.63 -19.49
CA ASP A 112 -4.32 -1.82 -20.95
C ASP A 112 -4.87 -0.64 -21.74
N SER A 113 -6.02 -0.10 -21.32
CA SER A 113 -6.63 1.10 -21.91
C SER A 113 -5.73 2.32 -21.78
N ARG A 114 -5.15 2.54 -20.59
CA ARG A 114 -4.23 3.66 -20.33
C ARG A 114 -2.91 3.51 -21.08
N LEU A 115 -2.36 2.31 -21.15
CA LEU A 115 -1.14 2.03 -21.91
C LEU A 115 -1.35 2.28 -23.40
N SER A 116 -2.47 1.84 -23.94
CA SER A 116 -2.85 2.10 -25.35
C SER A 116 -3.03 3.59 -25.61
N GLY A 117 -3.67 4.31 -24.69
CA GLY A 117 -3.81 5.77 -24.77
C GLY A 117 -2.49 6.52 -24.70
N LEU A 118 -1.55 6.08 -23.87
CA LEU A 118 -0.21 6.64 -23.77
C LEU A 118 0.63 6.37 -25.02
N ALA A 119 0.47 5.19 -25.65
CA ALA A 119 1.11 4.87 -26.92
C ALA A 119 0.61 5.78 -28.06
N GLY A 120 -0.67 6.17 -28.04
CA GLY A 120 -1.24 7.12 -29.00
C GLY A 120 -0.87 8.59 -28.74
N ASP A 121 -0.75 8.98 -27.48
CA ASP A 121 -0.29 10.32 -27.06
C ASP A 121 0.62 10.21 -25.81
N PRO A 122 1.95 10.28 -25.96
CA PRO A 122 2.90 10.17 -24.86
C PRO A 122 2.79 11.27 -23.79
N ARG A 123 2.06 12.36 -24.06
CA ARG A 123 1.84 13.46 -23.09
C ARG A 123 0.54 13.29 -22.32
N ARG A 124 -0.25 12.27 -22.60
CA ARG A 124 -1.53 12.03 -21.96
C ARG A 124 -1.34 11.78 -20.46
N LYS A 125 -2.09 12.53 -19.64
CA LYS A 125 -2.09 12.39 -18.19
C LYS A 125 -3.39 11.73 -17.75
N TYR A 126 -3.29 10.90 -16.72
CA TYR A 126 -4.42 10.24 -16.07
C TYR A 126 -4.47 10.60 -14.59
N PRO A 127 -5.67 10.68 -13.98
CA PRO A 127 -5.79 10.69 -12.52
C PRO A 127 -5.06 9.47 -11.95
N LYS A 128 -4.39 9.66 -10.83
CA LYS A 128 -3.70 8.57 -10.14
C LYS A 128 -4.71 7.56 -9.60
N ILE A 129 -4.39 6.28 -9.66
CA ILE A 129 -5.13 5.22 -8.99
C ILE A 129 -4.20 4.60 -7.96
N VAL A 130 -4.61 4.59 -6.70
CA VAL A 130 -3.88 3.90 -5.63
C VAL A 130 -4.70 2.70 -5.18
N VAL A 131 -4.13 1.51 -5.36
CA VAL A 131 -4.76 0.23 -5.05
C VAL A 131 -4.19 -0.27 -3.73
N PHE A 132 -5.03 -0.37 -2.71
CA PHE A 132 -4.70 -0.99 -1.44
C PHE A 132 -5.26 -2.40 -1.39
N VAL A 133 -4.40 -3.38 -1.16
CA VAL A 133 -4.79 -4.80 -1.07
C VAL A 133 -4.41 -5.32 0.31
N ASP A 134 -5.41 -5.58 1.15
CA ASP A 134 -5.16 -6.25 2.42
C ASP A 134 -5.11 -7.77 2.23
N GLU A 135 -4.14 -8.42 2.87
CA GLU A 135 -3.88 -9.87 2.83
C GLU A 135 -3.92 -10.46 1.41
N TYR A 136 -3.07 -9.93 0.51
CA TYR A 136 -3.02 -10.42 -0.87
C TYR A 136 -2.75 -11.93 -0.99
N ALA A 137 -2.20 -12.54 0.06
CA ALA A 137 -1.98 -13.97 0.12
C ALA A 137 -3.26 -14.79 0.02
N ASP A 138 -4.41 -14.25 0.45
CA ASP A 138 -5.69 -14.94 0.33
C ASP A 138 -6.22 -14.99 -1.11
N LEU A 139 -5.69 -14.15 -1.99
CA LEU A 139 -5.99 -14.16 -3.43
C LEU A 139 -5.08 -15.12 -4.21
N MET A 140 -4.13 -15.76 -3.52
CA MET A 140 -3.17 -16.66 -4.12
C MET A 140 -3.53 -18.11 -3.78
N ASP A 141 -3.74 -18.92 -4.80
CA ASP A 141 -3.76 -20.38 -4.62
C ASP A 141 -2.32 -20.87 -4.46
N TYR A 142 -2.07 -21.61 -3.39
CA TYR A 142 -0.76 -22.21 -3.09
C TYR A 142 -0.45 -23.46 -3.92
N GLY A 143 -1.30 -23.77 -4.91
CA GLY A 143 -1.10 -24.85 -5.87
C GLY A 143 0.01 -24.58 -6.90
N SER A 144 0.13 -25.46 -7.87
CA SER A 144 1.19 -25.43 -8.89
C SER A 144 0.99 -24.31 -9.95
N LYS A 145 -0.13 -23.61 -9.96
CA LYS A 145 -0.46 -22.58 -10.95
C LYS A 145 -0.66 -21.22 -10.28
N LYS A 146 -0.01 -20.20 -10.80
CA LYS A 146 -0.24 -18.81 -10.41
C LYS A 146 -1.68 -18.42 -10.75
N THR A 147 -2.43 -17.91 -9.77
CA THR A 147 -3.81 -17.44 -9.96
C THR A 147 -3.89 -16.26 -10.93
N ALA A 148 -5.09 -15.98 -11.44
CA ALA A 148 -5.34 -14.76 -12.22
C ALA A 148 -5.01 -13.51 -11.39
N ALA A 149 -5.44 -13.47 -10.12
CA ALA A 149 -5.13 -12.38 -9.18
C ALA A 149 -3.63 -12.11 -9.06
N PHE A 150 -2.80 -13.15 -8.90
CA PHE A 150 -1.35 -12.99 -8.86
C PHE A 150 -0.80 -12.37 -10.15
N LYS A 151 -1.26 -12.84 -11.31
CA LYS A 151 -0.83 -12.30 -12.61
C LYS A 151 -1.24 -10.84 -12.77
N ASN A 152 -2.45 -10.49 -12.34
CA ASN A 152 -2.97 -9.12 -12.40
C ASN A 152 -2.16 -8.19 -11.48
N ILE A 153 -1.88 -8.59 -10.23
CA ILE A 153 -1.05 -7.82 -9.28
C ILE A 153 0.34 -7.60 -9.86
N VAL A 154 0.99 -8.64 -10.37
CA VAL A 154 2.32 -8.52 -10.96
C VAL A 154 2.30 -7.67 -12.25
N GLY A 155 1.31 -7.84 -13.10
CA GLY A 155 1.15 -7.03 -14.32
C GLY A 155 1.01 -5.54 -14.01
N MET A 156 0.13 -5.20 -13.07
CA MET A 156 -0.08 -3.82 -12.61
C MET A 156 1.18 -3.25 -11.94
N SER A 157 1.87 -4.03 -11.10
CA SER A 157 3.07 -3.55 -10.42
C SER A 157 4.23 -3.27 -11.39
N LYS A 158 4.30 -3.97 -12.54
CA LYS A 158 5.31 -3.73 -13.59
C LYS A 158 5.02 -2.51 -14.44
N ALA A 159 3.79 -2.33 -14.88
CA ALA A 159 3.44 -1.36 -15.90
C ALA A 159 2.63 -0.16 -15.39
N GLY A 160 2.00 -0.29 -14.22
CA GLY A 160 1.05 0.70 -13.70
C GLY A 160 1.65 2.06 -13.46
N ASN A 161 2.90 2.14 -12.98
CA ASN A 161 3.56 3.41 -12.70
C ASN A 161 3.57 4.36 -13.91
N ALA A 162 3.82 3.82 -15.11
CA ALA A 162 3.86 4.61 -16.35
C ALA A 162 2.54 5.33 -16.64
N VAL A 163 1.43 4.79 -16.17
CA VAL A 163 0.07 5.30 -16.39
C VAL A 163 -0.63 5.75 -15.11
N GLY A 164 0.14 5.89 -14.01
CA GLY A 164 -0.34 6.43 -12.74
C GLY A 164 -1.16 5.45 -11.91
N ILE A 165 -0.92 4.14 -12.03
CA ILE A 165 -1.49 3.10 -11.16
C ILE A 165 -0.41 2.63 -10.20
N HIS A 166 -0.67 2.73 -8.89
CA HIS A 166 0.26 2.41 -7.82
C HIS A 166 -0.38 1.41 -6.85
N MET A 167 0.43 0.54 -6.24
CA MET A 167 -0.08 -0.52 -5.37
C MET A 167 0.57 -0.49 -3.98
N VAL A 168 -0.25 -0.68 -2.96
CA VAL A 168 0.17 -0.97 -1.59
C VAL A 168 -0.48 -2.29 -1.20
N ILE A 169 0.33 -3.33 -0.99
CA ILE A 169 -0.18 -4.66 -0.64
C ILE A 169 0.29 -5.08 0.74
N SER A 170 -0.53 -5.82 1.47
CA SER A 170 -0.17 -6.37 2.76
C SER A 170 -0.30 -7.89 2.82
N THR A 171 0.47 -8.52 3.73
CA THR A 171 0.28 -9.92 4.09
C THR A 171 0.79 -10.22 5.49
N ASN A 172 0.10 -11.12 6.19
CA ASN A 172 0.59 -11.74 7.42
C ASN A 172 1.23 -13.13 7.17
N ARG A 173 1.16 -13.64 5.94
CA ARG A 173 1.74 -14.94 5.56
C ARG A 173 3.13 -14.74 4.96
N VAL A 174 4.13 -14.78 5.82
CA VAL A 174 5.53 -14.62 5.41
C VAL A 174 6.10 -15.97 4.98
N SER A 175 6.20 -16.18 3.68
CA SER A 175 6.85 -17.35 3.10
C SER A 175 7.35 -17.04 1.68
N GLY A 176 8.37 -17.74 1.20
CA GLY A 176 8.86 -17.61 -0.17
C GLY A 176 7.85 -18.02 -1.26
N LYS A 177 6.76 -18.70 -0.90
CA LYS A 177 5.64 -19.00 -1.82
C LYS A 177 4.71 -17.81 -2.01
N VAL A 178 4.58 -16.98 -0.99
CA VAL A 178 3.76 -15.74 -1.01
C VAL A 178 4.61 -14.57 -1.47
N ILE A 179 5.72 -14.31 -0.81
CA ILE A 179 6.66 -13.22 -1.15
C ILE A 179 7.72 -13.78 -2.11
N THR A 180 7.29 -14.00 -3.34
CA THR A 180 8.14 -14.56 -4.40
C THR A 180 9.19 -13.54 -4.85
N LYS A 181 10.23 -14.03 -5.55
CA LYS A 181 11.22 -13.15 -6.19
C LYS A 181 10.54 -12.09 -7.08
N GLU A 182 9.52 -12.50 -7.84
CA GLU A 182 8.77 -11.63 -8.74
C GLU A 182 8.01 -10.52 -7.99
N ILE A 183 7.44 -10.81 -6.81
CA ILE A 183 6.84 -9.79 -5.93
C ILE A 183 7.93 -8.83 -5.43
N LYS A 184 9.05 -9.34 -4.91
CA LYS A 184 10.12 -8.48 -4.38
C LYS A 184 10.72 -7.55 -5.43
N GLU A 185 10.87 -8.00 -6.67
CA GLU A 185 11.37 -7.20 -7.78
C GLU A 185 10.42 -6.05 -8.16
N ASN A 186 9.11 -6.25 -8.01
CA ASN A 186 8.10 -5.25 -8.36
C ASN A 186 7.60 -4.41 -7.18
N PHE A 187 7.95 -4.81 -5.95
CA PHE A 187 7.70 -4.07 -4.71
C PHE A 187 9.04 -3.78 -4.01
N PRO A 188 9.85 -2.85 -4.56
CA PRO A 188 11.18 -2.57 -4.05
C PRO A 188 11.17 -1.90 -2.68
N MET A 189 10.10 -1.16 -2.36
CA MET A 189 9.89 -0.62 -1.03
C MET A 189 9.12 -1.64 -0.17
N ARG A 190 9.73 -2.02 0.95
CA ARG A 190 9.16 -3.06 1.81
C ARG A 190 9.19 -2.65 3.27
N MET A 191 8.06 -2.82 3.94
CA MET A 191 7.88 -2.55 5.36
C MET A 191 7.74 -3.87 6.11
N GLY A 192 8.77 -4.22 6.86
CA GLY A 192 8.79 -5.41 7.70
C GLY A 192 8.38 -5.06 9.13
N PHE A 193 7.17 -5.42 9.53
CA PHE A 193 6.72 -5.37 10.93
C PHE A 193 7.25 -6.58 11.68
N ARG A 194 7.04 -6.64 13.01
CA ARG A 194 7.52 -7.75 13.82
C ARG A 194 7.18 -9.10 13.19
N MET A 195 8.17 -9.99 13.14
CA MET A 195 8.11 -11.33 12.56
C MET A 195 8.43 -12.39 13.60
N LEU A 196 8.09 -13.65 13.31
CA LEU A 196 8.31 -14.76 14.24
C LEU A 196 9.79 -15.09 14.43
N ASP A 197 10.53 -15.11 13.33
CA ASP A 197 11.93 -15.50 13.31
C ASP A 197 12.76 -14.76 12.24
N LYS A 198 14.08 -15.06 12.23
CA LYS A 198 15.02 -14.48 11.28
C LYS A 198 14.76 -14.88 9.83
N ARG A 199 14.16 -16.05 9.59
CA ARG A 199 13.90 -16.55 8.23
C ARG A 199 12.79 -15.71 7.59
N ASP A 200 11.77 -15.40 8.36
CA ASP A 200 10.68 -14.51 7.93
C ASP A 200 11.22 -13.12 7.60
N SER A 201 12.09 -12.57 8.46
CA SER A 201 12.74 -11.29 8.19
C SER A 201 13.52 -11.30 6.88
N ILE A 202 14.30 -12.36 6.62
CA ILE A 202 15.07 -12.51 5.37
C ILE A 202 14.12 -12.65 4.17
N VAL A 203 13.01 -13.37 4.29
CA VAL A 203 12.04 -13.52 3.20
C VAL A 203 11.51 -12.16 2.75
N VAL A 204 11.24 -11.24 3.66
CA VAL A 204 10.68 -9.92 3.35
C VAL A 204 11.76 -8.90 3.00
N LEU A 205 12.77 -8.78 3.86
CA LEU A 205 13.72 -7.66 3.84
C LEU A 205 15.10 -8.02 3.26
N ASP A 206 15.31 -9.28 2.87
CA ASP A 206 16.62 -9.83 2.46
C ASP A 206 17.69 -9.73 3.58
N ARG A 207 17.26 -9.48 4.83
CA ARG A 207 18.11 -9.37 6.03
C ARG A 207 17.33 -9.66 7.30
N THR A 208 18.05 -9.89 8.38
CA THR A 208 17.48 -10.08 9.71
C THR A 208 17.19 -8.74 10.39
N GLY A 209 16.38 -8.77 11.46
CA GLY A 209 16.10 -7.60 12.31
C GLY A 209 14.63 -7.45 12.67
N ALA A 210 13.71 -7.77 11.75
CA ALA A 210 12.28 -7.64 12.02
C ALA A 210 11.77 -8.60 13.10
N GLU A 211 12.48 -9.68 13.40
CA GLU A 211 12.20 -10.58 14.53
C GLU A 211 12.46 -9.97 15.89
N ARG A 212 13.16 -8.82 15.95
CA ARG A 212 13.53 -8.12 17.18
C ARG A 212 12.71 -6.86 17.45
N LEU A 213 11.80 -6.54 16.55
CA LEU A 213 10.93 -5.38 16.70
C LEU A 213 9.98 -5.55 17.88
N ASP A 214 9.59 -4.43 18.47
CA ASP A 214 8.74 -4.41 19.68
C ASP A 214 7.25 -4.67 19.35
N GLY A 215 6.87 -4.52 18.07
CA GLY A 215 5.47 -4.60 17.64
C GLY A 215 4.78 -3.25 17.72
N ASN A 216 3.44 -3.24 17.72
CA ASN A 216 2.63 -2.00 17.84
C ASN A 216 3.03 -0.89 16.84
N GLY A 217 3.31 -1.27 15.59
CA GLY A 217 3.69 -0.33 14.54
C GLY A 217 5.19 -0.10 14.39
N ASP A 218 6.03 -0.70 15.26
CA ASP A 218 7.48 -0.72 15.10
C ASP A 218 7.83 -1.56 13.85
N MET A 219 8.56 -0.99 12.91
CA MET A 219 8.86 -1.62 11.63
C MET A 219 10.24 -1.26 11.10
N LEU A 220 10.74 -2.11 10.21
CA LEU A 220 11.90 -1.83 9.38
C LEU A 220 11.42 -1.45 7.96
N LEU A 221 11.80 -0.28 7.51
CA LEU A 221 11.56 0.21 6.16
C LEU A 221 12.79 -0.04 5.29
N LEU A 222 12.66 -0.92 4.30
CA LEU A 222 13.66 -1.16 3.26
C LEU A 222 13.38 -0.24 2.07
N ARG A 223 14.38 0.57 1.70
CA ARG A 223 14.35 1.47 0.53
C ARG A 223 15.67 1.35 -0.23
N GLY A 224 15.65 0.60 -1.33
CA GLY A 224 16.89 0.24 -2.05
C GLY A 224 17.82 -0.58 -1.15
N PRO A 225 19.11 -0.17 -0.97
CA PRO A 225 20.03 -0.87 -0.09
C PRO A 225 19.84 -0.53 1.40
N ASP A 226 19.14 0.56 1.70
CA ASP A 226 19.04 1.11 3.06
C ASP A 226 17.87 0.50 3.81
N VAL A 227 18.06 0.32 5.13
CA VAL A 227 16.99 -0.05 6.05
C VAL A 227 17.04 0.88 7.25
N GLU A 228 15.91 1.48 7.53
CA GLU A 228 15.72 2.33 8.71
C GLU A 228 14.62 1.77 9.62
N ARG A 229 14.77 1.95 10.93
CA ARG A 229 13.74 1.61 11.91
C ARG A 229 12.78 2.79 12.04
N VAL A 230 11.49 2.50 11.97
CA VAL A 230 10.43 3.51 11.96
C VAL A 230 9.33 3.09 12.91
N GLN A 231 8.90 4.01 13.76
CA GLN A 231 7.65 3.86 14.51
C GLN A 231 6.51 4.38 13.64
N GLY A 232 5.62 3.48 13.24
CA GLY A 232 4.47 3.79 12.40
C GLY A 232 3.49 4.75 13.08
N THR A 233 2.88 5.62 12.28
CA THR A 233 1.80 6.50 12.74
C THR A 233 0.59 5.68 13.18
N PHE A 234 0.10 5.96 14.39
CA PHE A 234 -1.15 5.38 14.86
C PHE A 234 -2.35 6.19 14.33
N LEU A 235 -3.36 5.50 13.86
CA LEU A 235 -4.64 6.05 13.46
C LEU A 235 -5.75 5.10 13.94
N SER A 236 -6.66 5.61 14.76
CA SER A 236 -7.80 4.84 15.25
C SER A 236 -8.89 4.71 14.16
N THR A 237 -9.77 3.73 14.33
CA THR A 237 -10.94 3.56 13.44
C THR A 237 -11.86 4.78 13.45
N ASP A 238 -12.04 5.42 14.61
CA ASP A 238 -12.87 6.63 14.74
C ASP A 238 -12.26 7.80 13.97
N GLU A 239 -10.94 7.97 13.99
CA GLU A 239 -10.25 8.98 13.19
C GLU A 239 -10.38 8.68 11.68
N CYS A 240 -10.29 7.41 11.25
CA CYS A 240 -10.55 7.02 9.86
C CYS A 240 -11.96 7.41 9.43
N MET A 241 -12.97 7.11 10.25
CA MET A 241 -14.37 7.48 9.98
C MET A 241 -14.56 9.00 9.91
N ALA A 242 -13.92 9.76 10.79
CA ALA A 242 -14.00 11.22 10.79
C ALA A 242 -13.41 11.84 9.51
N ILE A 243 -12.28 11.28 9.02
CA ILE A 243 -11.64 11.70 7.77
C ILE A 243 -12.57 11.38 6.59
N LYS A 244 -13.12 10.17 6.52
CA LYS A 244 -14.05 9.74 5.49
C LYS A 244 -15.26 10.70 5.38
N VAL A 245 -15.91 11.01 6.50
CA VAL A 245 -17.07 11.92 6.53
C VAL A 245 -16.73 13.33 6.06
N LYS A 246 -15.51 13.79 6.31
CA LYS A 246 -15.03 15.10 5.83
C LYS A 246 -14.87 15.10 4.32
N GLU A 247 -14.30 14.03 3.75
CA GLU A 247 -14.09 13.89 2.31
C GLU A 247 -15.40 13.73 1.54
N ASP A 248 -16.40 13.04 2.10
CA ASP A 248 -17.72 12.85 1.46
C ASP A 248 -18.56 14.16 1.40
N ARG A 249 -18.10 15.23 2.07
CA ARG A 249 -18.77 16.56 2.10
C ARG A 249 -18.13 17.60 1.17
N LEU A 250 -16.98 17.29 0.61
CA LEU A 250 -16.23 18.13 -0.34
C LEU A 250 -16.54 17.75 -1.78
#